data_9bf1fab33475df3ed37e5d7f07bfbf93
#
_entry.id   9bf1fab33475df3ed37e5d7f07bfbf93
#
_cell.length_a   1.000
_cell.length_b   1.000
_cell.length_c   1.000
_cell.angle_alpha   90.00
_cell.angle_beta   90.00
_cell.angle_gamma   90.00
#
_symmetry.space_group_name_H-M   'P 1'
#
loop_
_entity.id
_entity.type
_entity.pdbx_description
1 polymer ?
#
loop_
_entity_poly.entity_id
_entity_poly.type
_entity_poly.pdbx_seq_one_letter_code
_entity_poly.pdbx_strand_id
1 'polypeptide(L)'
;MIGFAFYLVKLFPPLVFSLTFWRCFIMRAQWFLGAVSICWMGFVSFANAEVKLPNIFSNSMVLQRDRAVPVWGWDNPGTEVTVSIGEASAKAKADAAGKWTVQLPAMKAGGPYIVKVQGSSKVEFSDVLFGEVWLCSGQSNMEWSVKSSLNPIEETAAAKYPNIRHIKIPHVPADKPQTDVKSGSWQVCSPATAG
;
A
#
# COMPACT_ATOMS: atom_id res chain seq x y z
N MET A 1 74.33 5.66 -24.09
CA MET A 1 75.01 6.29 -22.94
C MET A 1 74.37 5.71 -21.70
N ILE A 2 74.96 4.65 -21.17
CA ILE A 2 75.91 4.56 -20.06
C ILE A 2 75.33 5.14 -18.77
N GLY A 3 75.19 4.24 -17.77
CA GLY A 3 75.03 4.62 -16.37
C GLY A 3 74.67 3.43 -15.52
N PHE A 4 75.62 2.57 -15.18
CA PHE A 4 75.59 1.50 -14.14
C PHE A 4 75.58 2.14 -12.76
N ALA A 5 74.85 1.48 -11.81
CA ALA A 5 75.24 1.43 -10.41
C ALA A 5 74.73 0.17 -9.72
N PHE A 6 75.68 -0.67 -9.40
CA PHE A 6 75.60 -1.77 -8.43
C PHE A 6 75.62 -1.21 -6.99
N TYR A 7 75.06 -1.93 -6.04
CA TYR A 7 75.44 -2.17 -4.62
C TYR A 7 74.21 -2.62 -3.86
N LEU A 8 74.12 -3.53 -3.00
CA LEU A 8 74.96 -4.44 -2.24
C LEU A 8 74.07 -5.49 -1.58
N VAL A 9 74.38 -6.74 -1.70
CA VAL A 9 73.76 -7.87 -1.00
C VAL A 9 74.13 -7.78 0.48
N LYS A 10 73.13 -7.82 1.39
CA LYS A 10 73.41 -8.16 2.79
C LYS A 10 72.61 -9.43 3.15
N LEU A 11 73.36 -10.48 3.38
CA LEU A 11 72.92 -11.79 3.89
C LEU A 11 72.30 -11.61 5.28
N PHE A 12 71.08 -12.13 5.45
CA PHE A 12 70.55 -12.51 6.73
C PHE A 12 70.27 -14.03 6.73
N PRO A 13 70.50 -14.71 7.85
CA PRO A 13 70.35 -16.15 7.95
C PRO A 13 68.88 -16.56 7.90
N PRO A 14 68.56 -17.78 7.46
CA PRO A 14 67.16 -18.26 7.39
C PRO A 14 66.62 -18.52 8.80
N LEU A 15 65.62 -17.75 9.21
CA LEU A 15 64.80 -18.07 10.35
C LEU A 15 63.89 -19.23 9.97
N VAL A 16 64.19 -20.38 10.56
CA VAL A 16 63.31 -21.56 10.49
C VAL A 16 62.07 -21.28 11.32
N PHE A 17 61.03 -20.76 10.66
CA PHE A 17 59.68 -20.66 11.26
C PHE A 17 59.00 -22.02 11.20
N SER A 18 58.81 -22.62 12.40
CA SER A 18 58.12 -23.87 12.58
C SER A 18 56.69 -23.82 11.98
N LEU A 19 56.42 -24.70 11.01
CA LEU A 19 55.13 -24.90 10.34
C LEU A 19 53.96 -25.23 11.30
N THR A 20 54.24 -25.51 12.57
CA THR A 20 53.24 -25.80 13.59
C THR A 20 52.50 -24.55 14.10
N PHE A 21 53.12 -23.35 14.04
CA PHE A 21 52.47 -22.12 14.52
C PHE A 21 51.42 -21.60 13.56
N TRP A 22 51.59 -21.83 12.25
CA TRP A 22 50.63 -21.37 11.22
C TRP A 22 49.37 -22.21 11.17
N ARG A 23 49.44 -23.51 11.49
CA ARG A 23 48.24 -24.38 11.52
C ARG A 23 47.26 -23.98 12.63
N CYS A 24 47.76 -23.54 13.77
CA CYS A 24 46.90 -23.13 14.89
C CYS A 24 46.22 -21.77 14.64
N PHE A 25 46.88 -20.87 13.89
CA PHE A 25 46.30 -19.56 13.57
C PHE A 25 45.21 -19.63 12.48
N ILE A 26 45.41 -20.49 11.47
CA ILE A 26 44.43 -20.68 10.39
C ILE A 26 43.16 -21.41 10.92
N MET A 27 43.30 -22.39 11.81
CA MET A 27 42.12 -23.05 12.38
C MET A 27 41.29 -22.12 13.27
N ARG A 28 41.90 -21.20 14.00
CA ARG A 28 41.15 -20.19 14.79
C ARG A 28 40.46 -19.16 13.93
N ALA A 29 41.05 -18.74 12.81
CA ALA A 29 40.43 -17.81 11.87
C ALA A 29 39.21 -18.42 11.15
N GLN A 30 39.21 -19.72 10.85
CA GLN A 30 38.07 -20.40 10.21
C GLN A 30 36.83 -20.48 11.13
N TRP A 31 37.03 -20.63 12.44
CA TRP A 31 35.91 -20.61 13.39
C TRP A 31 35.27 -19.23 13.55
N PHE A 32 36.06 -18.14 13.46
CA PHE A 32 35.55 -16.77 13.51
C PHE A 32 34.80 -16.39 12.26
N LEU A 33 35.24 -16.80 11.06
CA LEU A 33 34.56 -16.54 9.81
C LEU A 33 33.24 -17.35 9.69
N GLY A 34 33.21 -18.58 10.23
CA GLY A 34 31.96 -19.35 10.29
C GLY A 34 30.91 -18.77 11.24
N ALA A 35 31.32 -18.25 12.39
CA ALA A 35 30.44 -17.64 13.37
C ALA A 35 29.84 -16.30 12.88
N VAL A 36 30.60 -15.50 12.13
CA VAL A 36 30.13 -14.25 11.53
C VAL A 36 29.16 -14.51 10.38
N SER A 37 29.37 -15.55 9.55
CA SER A 37 28.43 -15.94 8.49
C SER A 37 27.07 -16.41 9.03
N ILE A 38 27.04 -17.11 10.14
CA ILE A 38 25.79 -17.59 10.75
C ILE A 38 25.00 -16.45 11.40
N CYS A 39 25.68 -15.40 11.90
CA CYS A 39 25.00 -14.24 12.49
C CYS A 39 24.34 -13.32 11.47
N TRP A 40 24.72 -13.36 10.19
CA TRP A 40 24.10 -12.57 9.11
C TRP A 40 22.85 -13.21 8.49
N MET A 41 22.60 -14.51 8.74
CA MET A 41 21.38 -15.17 8.27
C MET A 41 20.16 -15.00 9.19
N GLY A 42 20.30 -14.33 10.33
CA GLY A 42 19.26 -14.27 11.38
C GLY A 42 18.34 -13.08 11.37
N PHE A 43 18.55 -12.04 10.53
CA PHE A 43 17.67 -10.87 10.47
C PHE A 43 16.92 -10.80 9.13
N VAL A 44 16.10 -11.81 8.85
CA VAL A 44 14.96 -11.58 7.98
C VAL A 44 13.94 -10.79 8.80
N SER A 45 14.02 -9.47 8.75
CA SER A 45 12.93 -8.62 9.21
C SER A 45 11.72 -8.96 8.35
N PHE A 46 10.80 -9.76 8.87
CA PHE A 46 9.46 -9.83 8.33
C PHE A 46 8.87 -8.44 8.50
N ALA A 47 8.97 -7.60 7.48
CA ALA A 47 8.15 -6.41 7.38
C ALA A 47 6.70 -6.93 7.38
N ASN A 48 6.01 -6.85 8.52
CA ASN A 48 4.58 -7.06 8.56
C ASN A 48 3.97 -6.00 7.65
N ALA A 49 3.64 -6.40 6.42
CA ALA A 49 2.85 -5.54 5.57
C ALA A 49 1.45 -5.48 6.19
N GLU A 50 0.97 -4.29 6.39
CA GLU A 50 -0.39 -4.01 6.81
C GLU A 50 -1.33 -4.16 5.61
N VAL A 51 -2.56 -4.66 5.82
CA VAL A 51 -3.55 -4.70 4.74
C VAL A 51 -3.80 -3.29 4.22
N LYS A 52 -3.65 -3.10 2.90
CA LYS A 52 -3.83 -1.81 2.22
C LYS A 52 -4.99 -1.87 1.25
N LEU A 53 -5.76 -0.81 1.21
CA LEU A 53 -6.82 -0.63 0.23
C LEU A 53 -6.57 0.65 -0.56
N PRO A 54 -7.07 0.75 -1.82
CA PRO A 54 -7.09 2.00 -2.57
C PRO A 54 -7.83 3.11 -1.84
N ASN A 55 -7.41 4.35 -2.07
CA ASN A 55 -7.99 5.54 -1.44
C ASN A 55 -9.47 5.77 -1.76
N ILE A 56 -9.99 5.14 -2.80
CA ILE A 56 -11.42 5.17 -3.11
C ILE A 56 -12.28 4.48 -2.04
N PHE A 57 -11.70 3.55 -1.27
CA PHE A 57 -12.35 2.95 -0.11
C PHE A 57 -12.05 3.78 1.12
N SER A 58 -13.04 4.49 1.61
CA SER A 58 -12.91 5.31 2.82
C SER A 58 -14.26 5.43 3.53
N ASN A 59 -14.27 6.05 4.69
CA ASN A 59 -15.50 6.36 5.41
C ASN A 59 -16.46 7.16 4.51
N SER A 60 -17.74 7.01 4.74
CA SER A 60 -18.84 7.66 4.02
C SER A 60 -18.94 7.31 2.52
N MET A 61 -18.24 6.25 2.06
CA MET A 61 -18.32 5.81 0.66
C MET A 61 -19.71 5.28 0.29
N VAL A 62 -20.01 5.30 -1.01
CA VAL A 62 -21.18 4.63 -1.57
C VAL A 62 -20.70 3.47 -2.45
N LEU A 63 -21.27 2.29 -2.20
CA LEU A 63 -21.08 1.09 -3.02
C LEU A 63 -22.30 0.90 -3.92
N GLN A 64 -22.08 0.42 -5.15
CA GLN A 64 -23.16 0.24 -6.12
C GLN A 64 -24.14 -0.83 -5.66
N ARG A 65 -25.42 -0.48 -5.58
CA ARG A 65 -26.50 -1.40 -5.24
C ARG A 65 -26.83 -2.40 -6.36
N ASP A 66 -27.58 -3.44 -6.02
CA ASP A 66 -28.18 -4.42 -6.93
C ASP A 66 -27.21 -5.17 -7.84
N ARG A 67 -25.90 -5.17 -7.53
CA ARG A 67 -24.87 -5.93 -8.23
C ARG A 67 -23.73 -6.30 -7.29
N ALA A 68 -22.99 -7.34 -7.65
CA ALA A 68 -21.79 -7.72 -6.92
C ALA A 68 -20.76 -6.59 -6.95
N VAL A 69 -20.17 -6.28 -5.80
CA VAL A 69 -19.22 -5.17 -5.64
C VAL A 69 -17.81 -5.74 -5.46
N PRO A 70 -16.87 -5.45 -6.38
CA PRO A 70 -15.47 -5.81 -6.19
C PRO A 70 -14.84 -4.92 -5.11
N VAL A 71 -14.18 -5.55 -4.15
CA VAL A 71 -13.29 -4.90 -3.18
C VAL A 71 -11.92 -5.51 -3.33
N TRP A 72 -10.88 -4.68 -3.43
CA TRP A 72 -9.52 -5.14 -3.68
C TRP A 72 -8.50 -4.34 -2.89
N GLY A 73 -7.31 -4.89 -2.79
CA GLY A 73 -6.20 -4.27 -2.09
C GLY A 73 -4.95 -5.12 -2.13
N TRP A 74 -4.08 -4.87 -1.17
CA TRP A 74 -2.79 -5.56 -1.03
C TRP A 74 -2.58 -6.01 0.40
N ASP A 75 -1.92 -7.15 0.55
CA ASP A 75 -1.49 -7.74 1.82
C ASP A 75 -0.25 -8.61 1.58
N ASN A 76 0.29 -9.23 2.60
CA ASN A 76 1.37 -10.21 2.44
C ASN A 76 0.92 -11.34 1.50
N PRO A 77 1.79 -11.81 0.58
CA PRO A 77 1.48 -12.95 -0.27
C PRO A 77 1.01 -14.15 0.54
N GLY A 78 -0.07 -14.75 0.09
CA GLY A 78 -0.65 -15.92 0.73
C GLY A 78 -1.58 -15.64 1.93
N THR A 79 -1.70 -14.39 2.40
CA THR A 79 -2.65 -14.01 3.47
C THR A 79 -4.08 -14.18 3.00
N GLU A 80 -4.93 -14.82 3.80
CA GLU A 80 -6.37 -14.82 3.61
C GLU A 80 -6.95 -13.51 4.09
N VAL A 81 -7.64 -12.79 3.20
CA VAL A 81 -8.33 -11.54 3.51
C VAL A 81 -9.83 -11.79 3.49
N THR A 82 -10.49 -11.37 4.54
CA THR A 82 -11.96 -11.43 4.69
C THR A 82 -12.52 -10.02 4.67
N VAL A 83 -13.47 -9.75 3.79
CA VAL A 83 -14.22 -8.49 3.78
C VAL A 83 -15.66 -8.80 4.21
N SER A 84 -16.19 -8.05 5.18
CA SER A 84 -17.55 -8.21 5.70
C SER A 84 -18.29 -6.89 5.77
N ILE A 85 -19.60 -6.94 5.55
CA ILE A 85 -20.52 -5.81 5.64
C ILE A 85 -21.92 -6.34 6.05
N GLY A 86 -22.42 -5.87 7.19
CA GLY A 86 -23.62 -6.46 7.79
C GLY A 86 -23.43 -7.96 8.00
N GLU A 87 -24.32 -8.77 7.46
CA GLU A 87 -24.28 -10.24 7.51
C GLU A 87 -23.48 -10.85 6.32
N ALA A 88 -23.21 -10.06 5.29
CA ALA A 88 -22.48 -10.52 4.11
C ALA A 88 -20.96 -10.55 4.36
N SER A 89 -20.30 -11.57 3.84
CA SER A 89 -18.85 -11.66 3.85
C SER A 89 -18.32 -12.40 2.62
N ALA A 90 -17.10 -12.04 2.22
CA ALA A 90 -16.38 -12.70 1.15
C ALA A 90 -14.90 -12.81 1.51
N LYS A 91 -14.22 -13.85 0.98
CA LYS A 91 -12.83 -14.14 1.27
C LYS A 91 -12.03 -14.29 -0.01
N ALA A 92 -10.78 -13.87 0.03
CA ALA A 92 -9.79 -14.14 -1.01
C ALA A 92 -8.41 -14.33 -0.37
N LYS A 93 -7.52 -14.99 -1.10
CA LYS A 93 -6.13 -15.11 -0.72
C LYS A 93 -5.29 -14.16 -1.58
N ALA A 94 -4.39 -13.42 -0.94
CA ALA A 94 -3.44 -12.57 -1.65
C ALA A 94 -2.52 -13.42 -2.55
N ASP A 95 -2.34 -13.00 -3.78
CA ASP A 95 -1.48 -13.66 -4.76
C ASP A 95 0.02 -13.47 -4.46
N ALA A 96 0.90 -13.95 -5.33
CA ALA A 96 2.34 -13.83 -5.17
C ALA A 96 2.83 -12.36 -5.20
N ALA A 97 2.06 -11.43 -5.79
CA ALA A 97 2.33 -9.99 -5.77
C ALA A 97 1.66 -9.28 -4.57
N GLY A 98 1.00 -10.04 -3.68
CA GLY A 98 0.27 -9.52 -2.53
C GLY A 98 -1.10 -8.93 -2.88
N LYS A 99 -1.57 -9.02 -4.12
CA LYS A 99 -2.86 -8.47 -4.53
C LYS A 99 -3.99 -9.46 -4.21
N TRP A 100 -5.10 -8.94 -3.69
CA TRP A 100 -6.32 -9.69 -3.44
C TRP A 100 -7.54 -8.96 -3.98
N THR A 101 -8.58 -9.70 -4.31
CA THR A 101 -9.87 -9.17 -4.74
C THR A 101 -10.98 -10.09 -4.25
N VAL A 102 -12.01 -9.53 -3.65
CA VAL A 102 -13.24 -10.23 -3.28
C VAL A 102 -14.43 -9.64 -4.02
N GLN A 103 -15.48 -10.42 -4.16
CA GLN A 103 -16.78 -9.97 -4.66
C GLN A 103 -17.78 -10.02 -3.51
N LEU A 104 -18.18 -8.85 -3.03
CA LEU A 104 -19.31 -8.77 -2.09
C LEU A 104 -20.63 -9.07 -2.84
N PRO A 105 -21.57 -9.77 -2.23
CA PRO A 105 -22.85 -10.05 -2.86
C PRO A 105 -23.62 -8.76 -3.14
N ALA A 106 -24.55 -8.84 -4.09
CA ALA A 106 -25.45 -7.73 -4.39
C ALA A 106 -26.31 -7.38 -3.16
N MET A 107 -26.36 -6.12 -2.83
CA MET A 107 -27.18 -5.58 -1.74
C MET A 107 -28.13 -4.50 -2.26
N LYS A 108 -29.29 -4.37 -1.62
CA LYS A 108 -30.25 -3.30 -1.90
C LYS A 108 -29.73 -1.96 -1.38
N ALA A 109 -30.27 -0.86 -1.90
CA ALA A 109 -30.01 0.46 -1.35
C ALA A 109 -30.29 0.52 0.14
N GLY A 110 -29.40 1.12 0.91
CA GLY A 110 -29.53 1.20 2.36
C GLY A 110 -28.21 1.55 3.06
N GLY A 111 -28.25 1.51 4.36
CA GLY A 111 -27.16 1.85 5.26
C GLY A 111 -27.61 2.81 6.37
N PRO A 112 -26.69 3.37 7.16
CA PRO A 112 -25.24 3.19 7.07
C PRO A 112 -24.76 1.81 7.56
N TYR A 113 -23.75 1.28 6.90
CA TYR A 113 -23.07 0.03 7.25
C TYR A 113 -21.62 0.30 7.70
N ILE A 114 -21.04 -0.71 8.35
CA ILE A 114 -19.59 -0.79 8.60
C ILE A 114 -19.01 -1.87 7.70
N VAL A 115 -18.03 -1.53 6.89
CA VAL A 115 -17.21 -2.48 6.13
C VAL A 115 -15.98 -2.81 6.95
N LYS A 116 -15.75 -4.10 7.18
CA LYS A 116 -14.56 -4.59 7.90
C LYS A 116 -13.71 -5.41 6.94
N VAL A 117 -12.43 -5.10 6.92
CA VAL A 117 -11.42 -5.84 6.16
C VAL A 117 -10.44 -6.43 7.17
N GLN A 118 -10.34 -7.75 7.19
CA GLN A 118 -9.45 -8.51 8.07
C GLN A 118 -8.46 -9.30 7.23
N GLY A 119 -7.20 -8.92 7.31
CA GLY A 119 -6.05 -9.61 6.73
C GLY A 119 -4.95 -9.72 7.76
N SER A 120 -3.71 -9.37 7.40
CA SER A 120 -2.57 -9.22 8.32
C SER A 120 -2.84 -8.18 9.41
N SER A 121 -3.62 -7.17 9.10
CA SER A 121 -4.16 -6.17 10.02
C SER A 121 -5.66 -6.03 9.81
N LYS A 122 -6.31 -5.15 10.59
CA LYS A 122 -7.74 -4.86 10.49
C LYS A 122 -7.95 -3.41 10.08
N VAL A 123 -8.81 -3.21 9.08
CA VAL A 123 -9.28 -1.90 8.62
C VAL A 123 -10.80 -1.88 8.68
N GLU A 124 -11.37 -0.77 9.13
CA GLU A 124 -12.81 -0.55 9.17
C GLU A 124 -13.18 0.77 8.50
N PHE A 125 -14.23 0.75 7.70
CA PHE A 125 -14.85 1.94 7.12
C PHE A 125 -16.26 2.07 7.66
N SER A 126 -16.57 3.22 8.24
CA SER A 126 -17.88 3.56 8.79
C SER A 126 -18.72 4.40 7.81
N ASP A 127 -20.01 4.49 8.10
CA ASP A 127 -20.96 5.30 7.34
C ASP A 127 -21.02 4.96 5.85
N VAL A 128 -20.95 3.65 5.52
CA VAL A 128 -20.98 3.16 4.14
C VAL A 128 -22.42 2.98 3.69
N LEU A 129 -22.78 3.49 2.52
CA LEU A 129 -24.09 3.31 1.92
C LEU A 129 -24.02 2.39 0.70
N PHE A 130 -25.14 1.70 0.42
CA PHE A 130 -25.42 1.13 -0.91
C PHE A 130 -26.40 2.04 -1.63
N GLY A 131 -26.06 2.45 -2.83
CA GLY A 131 -26.87 3.38 -3.63
C GLY A 131 -26.45 3.37 -5.09
N GLU A 132 -26.89 4.38 -5.84
CA GLU A 132 -26.42 4.62 -7.20
C GLU A 132 -25.09 5.34 -7.17
N VAL A 133 -24.11 4.83 -7.92
CA VAL A 133 -22.78 5.44 -8.09
C VAL A 133 -22.67 6.02 -9.49
N TRP A 134 -22.45 7.33 -9.57
CA TRP A 134 -22.30 8.06 -10.82
C TRP A 134 -20.84 8.45 -11.02
N LEU A 135 -20.28 8.14 -12.19
CA LEU A 135 -18.99 8.66 -12.62
C LEU A 135 -19.20 9.91 -13.46
N CYS A 136 -18.87 11.07 -12.88
CA CYS A 136 -18.94 12.35 -13.57
C CYS A 136 -17.55 12.68 -14.12
N SER A 137 -17.39 12.63 -15.45
CA SER A 137 -16.13 12.87 -16.14
C SER A 137 -16.37 13.58 -17.46
N GLY A 138 -15.35 14.27 -17.98
CA GLY A 138 -15.45 15.00 -19.24
C GLY A 138 -14.37 16.06 -19.37
N GLN A 139 -14.74 17.22 -19.86
CA GLN A 139 -13.87 18.40 -20.05
C GLN A 139 -14.10 19.43 -18.93
N SER A 140 -13.62 20.65 -19.15
CA SER A 140 -13.66 21.76 -18.16
C SER A 140 -15.04 22.02 -17.53
N ASN A 141 -16.13 21.77 -18.24
CA ASN A 141 -17.47 21.94 -17.67
C ASN A 141 -17.79 20.95 -16.55
N MET A 142 -17.07 19.84 -16.45
CA MET A 142 -17.24 18.90 -15.34
C MET A 142 -16.56 19.36 -14.04
N GLU A 143 -15.82 20.45 -14.08
CA GLU A 143 -15.28 21.13 -12.90
C GLU A 143 -16.16 22.30 -12.41
N TRP A 144 -17.28 22.52 -13.08
CA TRP A 144 -18.20 23.59 -12.69
C TRP A 144 -18.81 23.32 -11.34
N SER A 145 -18.46 24.13 -10.36
CA SER A 145 -18.91 23.95 -8.98
C SER A 145 -20.21 24.71 -8.70
N VAL A 146 -20.87 24.36 -7.60
CA VAL A 146 -22.07 25.07 -7.12
C VAL A 146 -21.77 26.55 -6.92
N LYS A 147 -20.55 26.91 -6.47
CA LYS A 147 -20.13 28.32 -6.33
C LYS A 147 -20.17 29.13 -7.62
N SER A 148 -20.07 28.46 -8.76
CA SER A 148 -20.11 29.09 -10.09
C SER A 148 -21.48 28.95 -10.78
N SER A 149 -22.49 28.44 -10.08
CA SER A 149 -23.83 28.18 -10.59
C SER A 149 -24.79 29.32 -10.23
N LEU A 150 -26.03 29.22 -10.67
CA LEU A 150 -27.09 30.16 -10.32
C LEU A 150 -27.42 30.03 -8.81
N ASN A 151 -27.62 31.15 -8.12
CA ASN A 151 -27.96 31.22 -6.68
C ASN A 151 -27.01 30.41 -5.77
N PRO A 152 -25.68 30.58 -5.87
CA PRO A 152 -24.72 29.70 -5.21
C PRO A 152 -24.79 29.77 -3.69
N ILE A 153 -25.18 30.90 -3.13
CA ILE A 153 -25.26 31.06 -1.66
C ILE A 153 -26.44 30.28 -1.11
N GLU A 154 -27.61 30.43 -1.72
CA GLU A 154 -28.85 29.76 -1.35
C GLU A 154 -28.73 28.26 -1.56
N GLU A 155 -28.21 27.82 -2.70
CA GLU A 155 -28.01 26.40 -3.02
C GLU A 155 -27.02 25.72 -2.08
N THR A 156 -25.92 26.41 -1.78
CA THR A 156 -24.94 25.89 -0.80
C THR A 156 -25.55 25.78 0.60
N ALA A 157 -26.31 26.79 1.05
CA ALA A 157 -26.95 26.78 2.35
C ALA A 157 -28.05 25.70 2.48
N ALA A 158 -28.75 25.42 1.37
CA ALA A 158 -29.78 24.39 1.27
C ALA A 158 -29.22 22.96 1.14
N ALA A 159 -27.92 22.77 0.86
CA ALA A 159 -27.29 21.48 0.60
C ALA A 159 -27.21 20.59 1.86
N LYS A 160 -28.34 20.09 2.32
CA LYS A 160 -28.47 19.21 3.51
C LYS A 160 -28.97 17.83 3.08
N TYR A 161 -28.15 17.11 2.31
CA TYR A 161 -28.50 15.84 1.69
C TYR A 161 -27.63 14.69 2.24
N PRO A 162 -27.94 14.15 3.44
CA PRO A 162 -27.09 13.16 4.10
C PRO A 162 -26.93 11.84 3.33
N ASN A 163 -27.82 11.55 2.38
CA ASN A 163 -27.74 10.37 1.52
C ASN A 163 -26.99 10.62 0.20
N ILE A 164 -26.64 11.85 -0.10
CA ILE A 164 -25.76 12.18 -1.23
C ILE A 164 -24.33 12.24 -0.73
N ARG A 165 -23.46 11.52 -1.39
CA ARG A 165 -22.01 11.50 -1.14
C ARG A 165 -21.26 11.86 -2.39
N HIS A 166 -20.14 12.51 -2.26
CA HIS A 166 -19.28 12.81 -3.38
C HIS A 166 -17.82 12.61 -3.02
N ILE A 167 -17.03 12.27 -4.02
CA ILE A 167 -15.57 12.21 -3.95
C ILE A 167 -15.02 12.93 -5.18
N LYS A 168 -14.13 13.88 -4.97
CA LYS A 168 -13.40 14.52 -6.04
C LYS A 168 -12.07 13.80 -6.25
N ILE A 169 -11.87 13.27 -7.45
CA ILE A 169 -10.60 12.67 -7.85
C ILE A 169 -9.71 13.77 -8.42
N PRO A 170 -8.51 13.99 -7.88
CA PRO A 170 -7.61 15.03 -8.37
C PRO A 170 -7.09 14.72 -9.77
N HIS A 171 -6.84 15.75 -10.54
CA HIS A 171 -6.21 15.63 -11.85
C HIS A 171 -4.72 15.31 -11.69
N VAL A 172 -4.36 14.10 -11.96
CA VAL A 172 -2.98 13.63 -11.92
C VAL A 172 -2.64 12.97 -13.26
N PRO A 173 -1.90 13.65 -14.14
CA PRO A 173 -1.45 13.05 -15.38
C PRO A 173 -0.64 11.78 -15.11
N ALA A 174 -0.89 10.75 -15.91
CA ALA A 174 -0.17 9.49 -15.84
C ALA A 174 -0.07 8.85 -17.23
N ASP A 175 1.12 8.33 -17.56
CA ASP A 175 1.36 7.67 -18.85
C ASP A 175 0.79 6.25 -18.92
N LYS A 176 0.36 5.71 -17.79
CA LYS A 176 -0.18 4.35 -17.67
C LYS A 176 -1.40 4.34 -16.74
N PRO A 177 -2.34 3.39 -16.95
CA PRO A 177 -3.42 3.18 -16.01
C PRO A 177 -2.90 2.99 -14.58
N GLN A 178 -3.50 3.69 -13.62
CA GLN A 178 -3.16 3.61 -12.21
C GLN A 178 -4.07 2.62 -11.50
N THR A 179 -3.57 1.99 -10.45
CA THR A 179 -4.32 1.02 -9.63
C THR A 179 -4.99 1.68 -8.43
N ASP A 180 -4.66 2.92 -8.15
CA ASP A 180 -5.22 3.71 -7.06
C ASP A 180 -5.32 5.19 -7.46
N VAL A 181 -6.19 5.93 -6.80
CA VAL A 181 -6.27 7.39 -6.90
C VAL A 181 -5.30 8.02 -5.90
N LYS A 182 -4.63 9.11 -6.31
CA LYS A 182 -3.55 9.71 -5.50
C LYS A 182 -4.03 10.27 -4.15
N SER A 183 -5.26 10.75 -4.13
CA SER A 183 -5.96 11.25 -2.93
C SER A 183 -7.45 11.39 -3.24
N GLY A 184 -8.22 11.61 -2.23
CA GLY A 184 -9.67 11.77 -2.27
C GLY A 184 -10.28 11.09 -1.06
N SER A 185 -11.34 11.69 -0.55
CA SER A 185 -12.17 11.09 0.49
C SER A 185 -13.62 11.37 0.16
N TRP A 186 -14.45 10.38 0.46
CA TRP A 186 -15.89 10.56 0.34
C TRP A 186 -16.38 11.58 1.37
N GLN A 187 -17.26 12.44 0.94
CA GLN A 187 -17.84 13.48 1.78
C GLN A 187 -19.36 13.42 1.70
N VAL A 188 -19.99 13.70 2.84
CA VAL A 188 -21.44 13.89 2.91
C VAL A 188 -21.80 15.23 2.32
N CYS A 189 -22.83 15.29 1.48
CA CYS A 189 -23.31 16.55 0.94
C CYS A 189 -23.91 17.42 2.06
N SER A 190 -23.24 18.51 2.32
CA SER A 190 -23.59 19.49 3.36
C SER A 190 -23.24 20.90 2.90
N PRO A 191 -23.73 21.96 3.57
CA PRO A 191 -23.31 23.32 3.27
C PRO A 191 -21.79 23.55 3.29
N ALA A 192 -21.07 22.76 4.07
CA ALA A 192 -19.61 22.85 4.15
C ALA A 192 -18.88 22.16 2.99
N THR A 193 -19.53 21.23 2.30
CA THR A 193 -18.89 20.35 1.29
C THR A 193 -19.46 20.51 -0.12
N ALA A 194 -20.60 21.18 -0.29
CA ALA A 194 -21.30 21.31 -1.57
C ALA A 194 -20.74 22.40 -2.49
N GLY A 195 -19.83 23.26 -2.01
CA GLY A 195 -19.35 24.44 -2.73
C GLY A 195 -18.00 24.32 -3.41
#